data_48229bd993f60cf3b87058f744f0be7e
#
_entry.id   48229bd993f60cf3b87058f744f0be7e
#
_cell.length_a   1.000
_cell.length_b   1.000
_cell.length_c   1.000
_cell.angle_alpha   90.00
_cell.angle_beta   90.00
_cell.angle_gamma   90.00
#
_symmetry.space_group_name_H-M   'P 1'
#
loop_
_entity.id
_entity.type
_entity.pdbx_description
1 polymer ?
#
loop_
_entity_poly.entity_id
_entity_poly.type
_entity_poly.pdbx_seq_one_letter_code
_entity_poly.pdbx_strand_id
1 'polypeptide(L)'
;MFANDVVPTFTTGSGFIDNFIIVDWSALSGNIIFPPDFFLAYPIAVSNVAKAGKRIANFIAWLYYLGSINLDRTHLIGVSLGAHLVGRVGAEVQLLMGGRQLARLTGLDPAGPLYYPSHPDWNLDKSDAYFVDIYHSNAGLYGEKTLGGHVDFIINNGHSQPGCNLISNLLFCSHGFAVYLFLDSFKRAYVACQCSSRELDPGNFKLCREQCPNPVLAGIYTPHTARGEYHITAGKLNT
;
A
#
# COMPACT_ATOMS: atom_id res chain seq x y z
N MET A 1 9.69 -11.73 -9.44
CA MET A 1 8.83 -11.05 -10.42
C MET A 1 8.76 -9.56 -10.13
N PHE A 2 8.38 -9.13 -8.92
CA PHE A 2 8.22 -7.70 -8.61
C PHE A 2 9.51 -6.85 -8.67
N ALA A 3 10.66 -7.37 -8.26
CA ALA A 3 11.89 -6.57 -8.19
C ALA A 3 12.39 -6.09 -9.55
N ASN A 4 12.18 -6.87 -10.60
CA ASN A 4 12.67 -6.53 -11.96
C ASN A 4 11.89 -5.37 -12.61
N ASP A 5 10.63 -5.14 -12.19
CA ASP A 5 9.79 -4.07 -12.73
C ASP A 5 9.83 -2.83 -11.84
N VAL A 6 10.02 -3.01 -10.54
CA VAL A 6 10.01 -1.94 -9.54
C VAL A 6 11.24 -1.04 -9.72
N VAL A 7 12.45 -1.59 -9.73
CA VAL A 7 13.69 -0.79 -9.81
C VAL A 7 13.74 0.11 -11.04
N PRO A 8 13.53 -0.42 -12.28
CA PRO A 8 13.55 0.44 -13.47
C PRO A 8 12.52 1.57 -13.42
N THR A 9 11.31 1.29 -12.92
CA THR A 9 10.24 2.30 -12.86
C THR A 9 10.64 3.49 -11.98
N PHE A 10 11.19 3.23 -10.80
CA PHE A 10 11.61 4.29 -9.88
C PHE A 10 12.88 5.01 -10.33
N THR A 11 13.81 4.34 -11.00
CA THR A 11 15.09 4.94 -11.40
C THR A 11 15.04 5.69 -12.72
N THR A 12 14.16 5.31 -13.66
CA THR A 12 14.11 5.93 -15.00
C THR A 12 12.96 6.92 -15.17
N GLY A 13 11.93 6.86 -14.34
CA GLY A 13 10.67 7.61 -14.53
C GLY A 13 10.54 8.92 -13.77
N SER A 14 11.42 9.23 -12.83
CA SER A 14 11.21 10.36 -11.91
C SER A 14 12.47 11.15 -11.66
N GLY A 15 12.59 12.29 -12.32
CA GLY A 15 13.65 13.27 -12.03
C GLY A 15 13.58 13.93 -10.65
N PHE A 16 12.71 13.43 -9.73
CA PHE A 16 12.50 13.97 -8.38
C PHE A 16 12.81 12.97 -7.25
N ILE A 17 13.24 11.74 -7.57
CA ILE A 17 13.67 10.74 -6.56
C ILE A 17 15.18 10.77 -6.46
N ASP A 18 15.68 11.22 -5.31
CA ASP A 18 17.13 11.30 -5.05
C ASP A 18 17.70 9.95 -4.62
N ASN A 19 16.94 9.17 -3.86
CA ASN A 19 17.35 7.86 -3.34
C ASN A 19 16.20 6.87 -3.43
N PHE A 20 16.49 5.65 -3.88
CA PHE A 20 15.56 4.52 -3.88
C PHE A 20 16.17 3.36 -3.10
N ILE A 21 15.51 2.96 -2.02
CA ILE A 21 15.98 1.92 -1.10
C ILE A 21 14.98 0.77 -1.09
N ILE A 22 15.44 -0.43 -1.42
CA ILE A 22 14.65 -1.65 -1.28
C ILE A 22 14.98 -2.29 0.06
N VAL A 23 13.94 -2.57 0.85
CA VAL A 23 14.07 -3.28 2.12
C VAL A 23 13.74 -4.75 1.89
N ASP A 24 14.76 -5.60 2.00
CA ASP A 24 14.58 -7.05 2.07
C ASP A 24 14.49 -7.50 3.54
N TRP A 25 13.34 -8.02 3.92
CA TRP A 25 13.09 -8.60 5.24
C TRP A 25 12.69 -10.07 5.19
N SER A 26 13.00 -10.75 4.08
CA SER A 26 12.69 -12.16 3.81
C SER A 26 13.15 -13.10 4.94
N ALA A 27 14.30 -12.82 5.56
CA ALA A 27 14.79 -13.58 6.71
C ALA A 27 13.87 -13.54 7.95
N LEU A 28 13.01 -12.52 8.07
CA LEU A 28 12.02 -12.37 9.14
C LEU A 28 10.61 -12.77 8.68
N SER A 29 10.33 -12.74 7.39
CA SER A 29 9.04 -13.14 6.83
C SER A 29 8.94 -14.65 6.52
N GLY A 30 10.03 -15.41 6.72
CA GLY A 30 10.02 -16.87 6.59
C GLY A 30 10.16 -17.40 5.18
N ASN A 31 10.71 -16.59 4.23
CA ASN A 31 10.92 -16.97 2.83
C ASN A 31 9.68 -17.62 2.20
N ILE A 32 8.54 -16.97 2.32
CA ILE A 32 7.26 -17.46 1.79
C ILE A 32 7.31 -17.44 0.26
N ILE A 33 7.53 -18.59 -0.36
CA ILE A 33 7.67 -18.70 -1.82
C ILE A 33 6.40 -19.26 -2.47
N PHE A 34 5.71 -20.22 -1.82
CA PHE A 34 4.49 -20.85 -2.37
C PHE A 34 3.58 -21.47 -1.29
N PRO A 35 2.27 -21.68 -1.57
CA PRO A 35 1.47 -22.63 -0.82
C PRO A 35 2.07 -24.07 -0.97
N PRO A 36 2.21 -24.89 0.11
CA PRO A 36 1.56 -24.77 1.41
C PRO A 36 2.31 -23.99 2.48
N ASP A 37 3.56 -23.58 2.24
CA ASP A 37 4.43 -22.92 3.23
C ASP A 37 3.87 -21.57 3.70
N PHE A 38 3.05 -20.92 2.86
CA PHE A 38 2.35 -19.67 3.21
C PHE A 38 1.58 -19.79 4.53
N PHE A 39 0.80 -20.86 4.74
CA PHE A 39 -0.03 -20.99 5.93
C PHE A 39 0.77 -21.18 7.22
N LEU A 40 1.97 -21.77 7.14
CA LEU A 40 2.87 -21.97 8.27
C LEU A 40 3.76 -20.76 8.54
N ALA A 41 4.27 -20.14 7.49
CA ALA A 41 5.22 -19.03 7.58
C ALA A 41 4.50 -17.68 7.80
N TYR A 42 3.29 -17.50 7.31
CA TYR A 42 2.57 -16.23 7.42
C TYR A 42 2.34 -15.75 8.87
N PRO A 43 1.88 -16.58 9.83
CA PRO A 43 1.78 -16.15 11.24
C PRO A 43 3.12 -15.73 11.84
N ILE A 44 4.22 -16.39 11.43
CA ILE A 44 5.59 -16.02 11.86
C ILE A 44 5.95 -14.66 11.27
N ALA A 45 5.67 -14.42 9.99
CA ALA A 45 5.89 -13.14 9.34
C ALA A 45 5.12 -12.02 10.05
N VAL A 46 3.84 -12.23 10.34
CA VAL A 46 2.99 -11.29 11.09
C VAL A 46 3.61 -10.96 12.45
N SER A 47 4.04 -11.97 13.22
CA SER A 47 4.67 -11.76 14.53
C SER A 47 5.99 -10.98 14.47
N ASN A 48 6.68 -11.02 13.33
CA ASN A 48 7.95 -10.33 13.13
C ASN A 48 7.80 -8.89 12.58
N VAL A 49 6.59 -8.44 12.20
CA VAL A 49 6.35 -7.08 11.68
C VAL A 49 6.86 -6.01 12.64
N ALA A 50 6.53 -6.13 13.92
CA ALA A 50 6.98 -5.15 14.94
C ALA A 50 8.51 -5.09 15.04
N LYS A 51 9.19 -6.25 15.01
CA LYS A 51 10.64 -6.33 15.07
C LYS A 51 11.32 -5.76 13.82
N ALA A 52 10.79 -6.07 12.65
CA ALA A 52 11.27 -5.53 11.38
C ALA A 52 11.04 -4.01 11.32
N GLY A 53 9.83 -3.54 11.69
CA GLY A 53 9.48 -2.12 11.72
C GLY A 53 10.44 -1.30 12.58
N LYS A 54 10.72 -1.76 13.79
CA LYS A 54 11.69 -1.10 14.69
C LYS A 54 13.10 -1.01 14.10
N ARG A 55 13.56 -2.06 13.40
CA ARG A 55 14.89 -2.05 12.75
C ARG A 55 14.95 -1.05 11.61
N ILE A 56 13.89 -0.99 10.78
CA ILE A 56 13.81 -0.06 9.66
C ILE A 56 13.71 1.38 10.19
N ALA A 57 12.91 1.63 11.21
CA ALA A 57 12.81 2.95 11.84
C ALA A 57 14.15 3.44 12.41
N ASN A 58 14.91 2.57 13.07
CA ASN A 58 16.27 2.91 13.52
C ASN A 58 17.20 3.25 12.35
N PHE A 59 17.11 2.55 11.24
CA PHE A 59 17.90 2.85 10.03
C PHE A 59 17.51 4.21 9.44
N ILE A 60 16.21 4.52 9.37
CA ILE A 60 15.72 5.84 8.93
C ILE A 60 16.22 6.94 9.86
N ALA A 61 16.12 6.74 11.18
CA ALA A 61 16.62 7.71 12.16
C ALA A 61 18.13 7.93 12.01
N TRP A 62 18.90 6.87 11.81
CA TRP A 62 20.33 6.96 11.54
C TRP A 62 20.65 7.77 10.28
N LEU A 63 19.98 7.50 9.16
CA LEU A 63 20.13 8.28 7.93
C LEU A 63 19.74 9.75 8.11
N TYR A 64 18.69 10.02 8.87
CA TYR A 64 18.26 11.39 9.19
C TYR A 64 19.34 12.15 9.99
N TYR A 65 19.90 11.55 11.03
CA TYR A 65 20.96 12.17 11.84
C TYR A 65 22.27 12.37 11.07
N LEU A 66 22.52 11.55 10.04
CA LEU A 66 23.62 11.79 9.10
C LEU A 66 23.33 12.91 8.08
N GLY A 67 22.12 13.49 8.06
CA GLY A 67 21.71 14.45 7.05
C GLY A 67 21.52 13.86 5.65
N SER A 68 21.45 12.53 5.54
CA SER A 68 21.33 11.83 4.24
C SER A 68 19.91 11.80 3.71
N ILE A 69 18.90 11.95 4.57
CA ILE A 69 17.48 11.99 4.20
C ILE A 69 16.75 13.11 4.96
N ASN A 70 15.60 13.52 4.39
CA ASN A 70 14.65 14.41 5.03
C ASN A 70 13.32 13.66 5.23
N LEU A 71 12.82 13.62 6.47
CA LEU A 71 11.55 12.94 6.79
C LEU A 71 10.37 13.54 6.01
N ASP A 72 10.37 14.86 5.79
CA ASP A 72 9.33 15.58 5.04
C ASP A 72 9.34 15.26 3.53
N ARG A 73 10.34 14.51 3.06
CA ARG A 73 10.49 14.04 1.67
C ARG A 73 10.62 12.53 1.58
N THR A 74 10.42 11.83 2.68
CA THR A 74 10.54 10.38 2.74
C THR A 74 9.17 9.73 2.53
N HIS A 75 9.09 8.85 1.53
CA HIS A 75 7.90 8.08 1.19
C HIS A 75 8.21 6.58 1.31
N LEU A 76 7.45 5.87 2.14
CA LEU A 76 7.52 4.41 2.23
C LEU A 76 6.33 3.78 1.49
N ILE A 77 6.60 2.71 0.76
CA ILE A 77 5.59 1.95 0.02
C ILE A 77 5.66 0.49 0.49
N GLY A 78 4.53 -0.04 0.92
CA GLY A 78 4.41 -1.42 1.36
C GLY A 78 3.30 -2.17 0.63
N VAL A 79 3.53 -3.46 0.34
CA VAL A 79 2.56 -4.34 -0.32
C VAL A 79 2.09 -5.39 0.67
N SER A 80 0.80 -5.69 0.71
CA SER A 80 0.25 -6.77 1.54
C SER A 80 0.68 -6.62 3.00
N LEU A 81 1.36 -7.61 3.57
CA LEU A 81 1.95 -7.54 4.91
C LEU A 81 2.97 -6.40 5.05
N GLY A 82 3.66 -6.05 3.95
CA GLY A 82 4.56 -4.90 3.90
C GLY A 82 3.85 -3.56 4.10
N ALA A 83 2.55 -3.45 3.82
CA ALA A 83 1.76 -2.26 4.11
C ALA A 83 1.65 -2.03 5.63
N HIS A 84 1.37 -3.07 6.40
CA HIS A 84 1.37 -2.96 7.87
C HIS A 84 2.77 -2.74 8.43
N LEU A 85 3.79 -3.30 7.77
CA LEU A 85 5.18 -3.06 8.13
C LEU A 85 5.55 -1.57 8.00
N VAL A 86 5.18 -0.90 6.91
CA VAL A 86 5.47 0.54 6.77
C VAL A 86 4.67 1.40 7.74
N GLY A 87 3.43 1.01 8.10
CA GLY A 87 2.68 1.62 9.20
C GLY A 87 3.45 1.52 10.52
N ARG A 88 3.89 0.29 10.86
CA ARG A 88 4.71 0.09 12.05
C ARG A 88 6.00 0.92 12.04
N VAL A 89 6.66 1.05 10.88
CA VAL A 89 7.83 1.93 10.73
C VAL A 89 7.47 3.38 11.03
N GLY A 90 6.35 3.87 10.51
CA GLY A 90 5.87 5.23 10.76
C GLY A 90 5.66 5.52 12.24
N ALA A 91 4.95 4.63 12.94
CA ALA A 91 4.73 4.71 14.38
C ALA A 91 6.06 4.70 15.18
N GLU A 92 7.00 3.81 14.84
CA GLU A 92 8.31 3.74 15.50
C GLU A 92 9.18 4.99 15.22
N VAL A 93 9.12 5.56 14.01
CA VAL A 93 9.81 6.82 13.69
C VAL A 93 9.27 7.95 14.55
N GLN A 94 7.95 8.07 14.74
CA GLN A 94 7.36 9.07 15.63
C GLN A 94 7.89 8.92 17.07
N LEU A 95 7.96 7.70 17.60
CA LEU A 95 8.51 7.45 18.93
C LEU A 95 9.98 7.86 19.02
N LEU A 96 10.80 7.51 18.02
CA LEU A 96 12.24 7.82 18.01
C LEU A 96 12.54 9.30 17.78
N MET A 97 11.68 10.01 17.07
CA MET A 97 11.92 11.37 16.59
C MET A 97 11.07 12.43 17.29
N GLY A 98 10.53 12.11 18.48
CA GLY A 98 9.78 13.06 19.31
C GLY A 98 8.48 13.54 18.67
N GLY A 99 7.75 12.63 17.99
CA GLY A 99 6.47 12.90 17.34
C GLY A 99 6.57 13.38 15.88
N ARG A 100 7.77 13.47 15.30
CA ARG A 100 7.93 13.82 13.88
C ARG A 100 7.47 12.66 12.99
N GLN A 101 6.75 12.98 11.94
CA GLN A 101 6.19 12.01 11.02
C GLN A 101 6.98 11.94 9.69
N LEU A 102 6.90 10.79 9.04
CA LEU A 102 7.27 10.65 7.64
C LEU A 102 6.27 11.38 6.75
N ALA A 103 6.72 11.89 5.60
CA ALA A 103 5.86 12.63 4.68
C ALA A 103 4.70 11.78 4.15
N ARG A 104 4.97 10.55 3.70
CA ARG A 104 3.95 9.70 3.08
C ARG A 104 4.21 8.23 3.34
N LEU A 105 3.13 7.48 3.60
CA LEU A 105 3.08 6.03 3.51
C LEU A 105 2.05 5.62 2.47
N THR A 106 2.38 4.64 1.65
CA THR A 106 1.44 4.04 0.70
C THR A 106 1.29 2.55 0.99
N GLY A 107 0.06 2.12 1.25
CA GLY A 107 -0.32 0.72 1.40
C GLY A 107 -0.94 0.16 0.11
N LEU A 108 -0.33 -0.86 -0.47
CA LEU A 108 -0.83 -1.51 -1.68
C LEU A 108 -1.47 -2.85 -1.31
N ASP A 109 -2.79 -2.87 -1.30
CA ASP A 109 -3.65 -3.98 -0.88
C ASP A 109 -3.20 -4.61 0.45
N PRO A 110 -3.29 -3.85 1.58
CA PRO A 110 -2.81 -4.31 2.88
C PRO A 110 -3.39 -5.67 3.25
N ALA A 111 -2.61 -6.52 3.91
CA ALA A 111 -3.00 -7.89 4.22
C ALA A 111 -4.21 -7.96 5.16
N GLY A 112 -5.23 -8.75 4.82
CA GLY A 112 -6.41 -8.97 5.66
C GLY A 112 -6.26 -10.05 6.73
N PRO A 113 -5.75 -11.26 6.39
CA PRO A 113 -5.65 -12.35 7.34
C PRO A 113 -4.79 -11.98 8.56
N LEU A 114 -5.29 -12.32 9.76
CA LEU A 114 -4.70 -12.02 11.08
C LEU A 114 -4.66 -10.51 11.47
N TYR A 115 -5.05 -9.61 10.58
CA TYR A 115 -5.18 -8.18 10.86
C TYR A 115 -6.63 -7.74 11.05
N TYR A 116 -7.57 -8.35 10.33
CA TYR A 116 -8.99 -8.06 10.44
C TYR A 116 -9.72 -9.21 11.17
N PRO A 117 -10.64 -8.92 12.10
CA PRO A 117 -11.05 -7.62 12.67
C PRO A 117 -10.26 -7.21 13.94
N SER A 118 -9.17 -7.91 14.27
CA SER A 118 -8.73 -8.08 15.66
C SER A 118 -7.65 -7.11 16.15
N HIS A 119 -6.94 -6.38 15.29
CA HIS A 119 -5.76 -5.61 15.70
C HIS A 119 -5.70 -4.20 15.08
N PRO A 120 -6.61 -3.26 15.47
CA PRO A 120 -6.60 -1.91 14.93
C PRO A 120 -5.26 -1.17 15.13
N ASP A 121 -4.55 -1.43 16.22
CA ASP A 121 -3.26 -0.78 16.53
C ASP A 121 -2.08 -1.31 15.71
N TRP A 122 -2.28 -2.35 14.90
CA TRP A 122 -1.23 -2.97 14.08
C TRP A 122 -1.44 -2.73 12.59
N ASN A 123 -2.61 -2.27 12.20
CA ASN A 123 -2.94 -1.96 10.83
C ASN A 123 -2.27 -0.65 10.42
N LEU A 124 -1.94 -0.53 9.14
CA LEU A 124 -1.60 0.75 8.56
C LEU A 124 -2.79 1.70 8.69
N ASP A 125 -2.59 2.85 9.30
CA ASP A 125 -3.62 3.85 9.42
C ASP A 125 -3.09 5.30 9.25
N LYS A 126 -4.03 6.25 9.21
CA LYS A 126 -3.73 7.67 9.00
C LYS A 126 -2.86 8.30 10.09
N SER A 127 -2.71 7.69 11.28
CA SER A 127 -1.85 8.23 12.34
C SER A 127 -0.37 7.94 12.10
N ASP A 128 -0.04 7.01 11.21
CA ASP A 128 1.32 6.52 10.99
C ASP A 128 2.23 7.51 10.24
N ALA A 129 1.66 8.47 9.49
CA ALA A 129 2.42 9.48 8.76
C ALA A 129 1.61 10.77 8.54
N TYR A 130 2.27 11.80 8.04
CA TYR A 130 1.59 13.05 7.64
C TYR A 130 0.52 12.81 6.55
N PHE A 131 0.81 11.90 5.62
CA PHE A 131 -0.14 11.45 4.61
C PHE A 131 -0.05 9.94 4.41
N VAL A 132 -1.20 9.26 4.46
CA VAL A 132 -1.33 7.80 4.22
C VAL A 132 -2.38 7.60 3.14
N ASP A 133 -2.00 6.92 2.06
CA ASP A 133 -2.89 6.47 1.00
C ASP A 133 -2.87 4.95 0.87
N ILE A 134 -4.05 4.36 0.77
CA ILE A 134 -4.24 2.91 0.71
C ILE A 134 -4.98 2.53 -0.56
N TYR A 135 -4.55 1.47 -1.22
CA TYR A 135 -5.12 0.96 -2.47
C TYR A 135 -5.71 -0.43 -2.22
N HIS A 136 -7.01 -0.60 -2.45
CA HIS A 136 -7.73 -1.86 -2.24
C HIS A 136 -8.03 -2.52 -3.59
N SER A 137 -7.52 -3.72 -3.81
CA SER A 137 -7.70 -4.49 -5.06
C SER A 137 -8.19 -5.91 -4.85
N ASN A 138 -8.03 -6.49 -3.65
CA ASN A 138 -8.45 -7.85 -3.33
C ASN A 138 -9.03 -7.99 -1.90
N ALA A 139 -9.77 -6.96 -1.47
CA ALA A 139 -10.38 -6.91 -0.15
C ALA A 139 -11.26 -8.16 0.12
N GLY A 140 -11.05 -8.78 1.28
CA GLY A 140 -11.83 -9.93 1.73
C GLY A 140 -11.32 -11.30 1.28
N LEU A 141 -10.27 -11.36 0.42
CA LEU A 141 -9.52 -12.59 0.17
C LEU A 141 -8.12 -12.48 0.80
N TYR A 142 -7.20 -11.76 0.17
CA TYR A 142 -5.88 -11.49 0.73
C TYR A 142 -5.78 -10.08 1.33
N GLY A 143 -6.49 -9.11 0.74
CA GLY A 143 -6.54 -7.74 1.22
C GLY A 143 -7.54 -7.51 2.36
N GLU A 144 -7.24 -6.54 3.21
CA GLU A 144 -8.15 -6.10 4.26
C GLU A 144 -9.34 -5.31 3.69
N LYS A 145 -10.41 -5.19 4.51
CA LYS A 145 -11.62 -4.43 4.17
C LYS A 145 -11.68 -3.06 4.84
N THR A 146 -10.75 -2.79 5.76
CA THR A 146 -10.74 -1.57 6.55
C THR A 146 -10.25 -0.39 5.72
N LEU A 147 -10.96 0.73 5.78
CA LEU A 147 -10.53 2.00 5.21
C LEU A 147 -9.79 2.78 6.30
N GLY A 148 -8.46 2.71 6.29
CA GLY A 148 -7.60 3.24 7.34
C GLY A 148 -6.80 4.49 6.95
N GLY A 149 -6.73 4.81 5.66
CA GLY A 149 -5.93 5.90 5.12
C GLY A 149 -6.47 7.30 5.42
N HIS A 150 -5.69 8.31 5.14
CA HIS A 150 -6.22 9.65 4.88
C HIS A 150 -7.07 9.63 3.61
N VAL A 151 -6.65 8.83 2.64
CA VAL A 151 -7.39 8.50 1.42
C VAL A 151 -7.27 7.02 1.14
N ASP A 152 -8.40 6.40 0.80
CA ASP A 152 -8.51 5.01 0.40
C ASP A 152 -9.00 4.94 -1.05
N PHE A 153 -8.23 4.27 -1.90
CA PHE A 153 -8.54 4.07 -3.31
C PHE A 153 -9.08 2.66 -3.55
N ILE A 154 -10.33 2.58 -3.97
CA ILE A 154 -10.99 1.33 -4.32
C ILE A 154 -10.80 1.08 -5.82
N ILE A 155 -10.00 0.10 -6.18
CA ILE A 155 -9.72 -0.23 -7.58
C ILE A 155 -10.82 -1.14 -8.10
N ASN A 156 -11.54 -0.67 -9.10
CA ASN A 156 -12.71 -1.33 -9.68
C ASN A 156 -13.78 -1.59 -8.60
N ASN A 157 -13.94 -2.83 -8.15
CA ASN A 157 -14.85 -3.20 -7.05
C ASN A 157 -14.10 -3.50 -5.73
N GLY A 158 -12.79 -3.32 -5.71
CA GLY A 158 -11.95 -3.62 -4.55
C GLY A 158 -11.73 -5.11 -4.25
N HIS A 159 -12.40 -6.04 -4.96
CA HIS A 159 -12.37 -7.47 -4.65
C HIS A 159 -11.71 -8.33 -5.73
N SER A 160 -12.08 -8.10 -6.99
CA SER A 160 -11.57 -8.87 -8.14
C SER A 160 -11.26 -7.94 -9.30
N GLN A 161 -10.20 -8.24 -10.02
CA GLN A 161 -9.66 -7.35 -11.02
C GLN A 161 -9.79 -7.89 -12.44
N PRO A 162 -9.92 -7.01 -13.45
CA PRO A 162 -10.05 -7.42 -14.84
C PRO A 162 -8.86 -8.28 -15.29
N GLY A 163 -9.17 -9.44 -15.88
CA GLY A 163 -8.17 -10.42 -16.31
C GLY A 163 -7.78 -11.46 -15.27
N CYS A 164 -8.21 -11.31 -14.01
CA CYS A 164 -8.01 -12.28 -12.96
C CYS A 164 -9.22 -13.25 -12.89
N ASN A 165 -8.95 -14.54 -12.82
CA ASN A 165 -9.94 -15.59 -12.61
C ASN A 165 -9.72 -16.27 -11.25
N LEU A 166 -10.57 -17.24 -10.90
CA LEU A 166 -10.49 -17.93 -9.62
C LEU A 166 -9.10 -18.55 -9.36
N ILE A 167 -8.53 -19.22 -10.37
CA ILE A 167 -7.23 -19.88 -10.24
C ILE A 167 -6.11 -18.84 -10.10
N SER A 168 -6.10 -17.80 -10.93
CA SER A 168 -5.08 -16.75 -10.85
C SER A 168 -5.21 -15.91 -9.59
N ASN A 169 -6.40 -15.79 -8.99
CA ASN A 169 -6.57 -15.14 -7.70
C ASN A 169 -5.97 -15.94 -6.55
N LEU A 170 -5.98 -17.27 -6.61
CA LEU A 170 -5.22 -18.10 -5.66
C LEU A 170 -3.70 -17.88 -5.80
N LEU A 171 -3.24 -17.34 -6.92
CA LEU A 171 -1.86 -16.94 -7.21
C LEU A 171 -1.66 -15.41 -7.10
N PHE A 172 -2.46 -14.74 -6.29
CA PHE A 172 -2.35 -13.30 -5.98
C PHE A 172 -2.62 -12.33 -7.14
N CYS A 173 -3.32 -12.71 -8.20
CA CYS A 173 -3.58 -11.87 -9.38
C CYS A 173 -4.25 -10.54 -8.99
N SER A 174 -5.43 -10.57 -8.36
CA SER A 174 -6.11 -9.34 -7.93
C SER A 174 -5.37 -8.64 -6.79
N HIS A 175 -4.70 -9.39 -5.91
CA HIS A 175 -3.89 -8.85 -4.83
C HIS A 175 -2.70 -8.03 -5.35
N GLY A 176 -2.04 -8.51 -6.39
CA GLY A 176 -0.94 -7.79 -7.05
C GLY A 176 -1.37 -6.60 -7.91
N PHE A 177 -2.66 -6.46 -8.22
CA PHE A 177 -3.14 -5.43 -9.15
C PHE A 177 -2.88 -4.01 -8.65
N ALA A 178 -2.97 -3.76 -7.34
CA ALA A 178 -2.64 -2.47 -6.75
C ALA A 178 -1.18 -2.06 -7.01
N VAL A 179 -0.26 -3.04 -6.99
CA VAL A 179 1.16 -2.80 -7.30
C VAL A 179 1.34 -2.39 -8.75
N TYR A 180 0.76 -3.14 -9.68
CA TYR A 180 0.86 -2.82 -11.11
C TYR A 180 0.26 -1.45 -11.43
N LEU A 181 -0.91 -1.13 -10.87
CA LEU A 181 -1.54 0.18 -11.04
C LEU A 181 -0.64 1.29 -10.50
N PHE A 182 -0.08 1.12 -9.31
CA PHE A 182 0.78 2.11 -8.71
C PHE A 182 2.05 2.35 -9.55
N LEU A 183 2.69 1.28 -10.02
CA LEU A 183 3.86 1.38 -10.91
C LEU A 183 3.51 2.01 -12.27
N ASP A 184 2.36 1.65 -12.84
CA ASP A 184 1.90 2.24 -14.11
C ASP A 184 1.53 3.73 -13.96
N SER A 185 1.23 4.19 -12.74
CA SER A 185 0.93 5.61 -12.46
C SER A 185 2.10 6.56 -12.71
N PHE A 186 3.33 6.07 -12.82
CA PHE A 186 4.48 6.87 -13.27
C PHE A 186 4.39 7.27 -14.75
N LYS A 187 3.66 6.49 -15.55
CA LYS A 187 3.55 6.65 -17.00
C LYS A 187 2.16 7.10 -17.43
N ARG A 188 1.14 6.83 -16.60
CA ARG A 188 -0.27 7.01 -16.95
C ARG A 188 -1.04 7.66 -15.80
N ALA A 189 -1.83 8.67 -16.09
CA ALA A 189 -2.70 9.30 -15.10
C ALA A 189 -3.92 8.41 -14.80
N TYR A 190 -4.12 8.08 -13.53
CA TYR A 190 -5.32 7.43 -13.03
C TYR A 190 -6.18 8.45 -12.29
N VAL A 191 -7.32 8.79 -12.87
CA VAL A 191 -8.28 9.68 -12.24
C VAL A 191 -9.17 8.85 -11.30
N ALA A 192 -9.19 9.24 -10.04
CA ALA A 192 -10.05 8.67 -9.01
C ALA A 192 -11.19 9.62 -8.68
N CYS A 193 -12.39 9.08 -8.55
CA CYS A 193 -13.61 9.84 -8.28
C CYS A 193 -14.02 9.65 -6.82
N GLN A 194 -14.25 10.73 -6.11
CA GLN A 194 -14.71 10.67 -4.73
C GLN A 194 -16.12 10.08 -4.68
N CYS A 195 -16.31 9.04 -3.90
CA CYS A 195 -17.59 8.37 -3.72
C CYS A 195 -17.68 7.83 -2.30
N SER A 196 -18.70 8.22 -1.59
CA SER A 196 -19.05 7.59 -0.33
C SER A 196 -19.96 6.41 -0.59
N SER A 197 -19.43 5.20 -0.60
CA SER A 197 -20.25 4.01 -0.42
C SER A 197 -20.28 3.70 1.07
N ARG A 198 -21.48 3.51 1.64
CA ARG A 198 -21.61 3.07 3.04
C ARG A 198 -21.14 1.62 3.25
N GLU A 199 -20.97 0.89 2.17
CA GLU A 199 -20.41 -0.47 2.08
C GLU A 199 -19.75 -0.58 0.70
N LEU A 200 -18.75 -1.44 0.55
CA LEU A 200 -18.18 -1.83 -0.73
C LEU A 200 -19.27 -2.57 -1.54
N ASP A 201 -20.30 -1.81 -1.95
CA ASP A 201 -21.43 -2.33 -2.71
C ASP A 201 -21.11 -2.23 -4.21
N PRO A 202 -20.93 -3.35 -4.90
CA PRO A 202 -20.67 -3.37 -6.33
C PRO A 202 -21.73 -2.66 -7.17
N GLY A 203 -22.95 -2.49 -6.63
CA GLY A 203 -24.08 -1.83 -7.32
C GLY A 203 -23.96 -0.31 -7.41
N ASN A 204 -23.33 0.35 -6.45
CA ASN A 204 -23.20 1.81 -6.40
C ASN A 204 -22.04 2.36 -7.22
N PHE A 205 -21.15 1.50 -7.69
CA PHE A 205 -19.98 1.86 -8.47
C PHE A 205 -20.32 2.60 -9.79
N LYS A 206 -21.47 2.30 -10.38
CA LYS A 206 -21.92 2.92 -11.63
C LYS A 206 -22.24 4.41 -11.46
N LEU A 207 -22.85 4.79 -10.34
CA LEU A 207 -23.16 6.19 -10.00
C LEU A 207 -21.91 7.03 -9.79
N CYS A 208 -20.89 6.49 -9.12
CA CYS A 208 -19.60 7.09 -8.98
C CYS A 208 -18.97 7.49 -10.30
N ARG A 209 -19.00 6.54 -11.26
CA ARG A 209 -18.36 6.68 -12.56
C ARG A 209 -19.01 7.75 -13.44
N GLU A 210 -20.31 7.94 -13.31
CA GLU A 210 -21.08 8.88 -14.16
C GLU A 210 -20.91 10.33 -13.71
N GLN A 211 -20.69 10.59 -12.43
CA GLN A 211 -20.65 11.95 -11.88
C GLN A 211 -19.25 12.43 -11.49
N CYS A 212 -18.33 11.53 -11.23
CA CYS A 212 -16.94 11.81 -10.82
C CYS A 212 -16.75 13.11 -10.03
N PRO A 213 -17.36 13.27 -8.85
CA PRO A 213 -17.18 14.45 -8.05
C PRO A 213 -15.75 14.52 -7.49
N ASN A 214 -15.22 15.73 -7.36
CA ASN A 214 -13.90 16.00 -6.76
C ASN A 214 -12.78 15.04 -7.24
N PRO A 215 -12.50 14.99 -8.55
CA PRO A 215 -11.50 14.06 -9.08
C PRO A 215 -10.11 14.37 -8.55
N VAL A 216 -9.34 13.32 -8.22
CA VAL A 216 -7.93 13.42 -7.87
C VAL A 216 -7.11 12.45 -8.71
N LEU A 217 -5.80 12.71 -8.85
CA LEU A 217 -4.90 11.72 -9.39
C LEU A 217 -4.54 10.69 -8.33
N ALA A 218 -4.61 9.42 -8.69
CA ALA A 218 -4.13 8.32 -7.87
C ALA A 218 -2.72 7.88 -8.31
N GLY A 219 -2.04 7.14 -7.46
CA GLY A 219 -0.68 6.66 -7.70
C GLY A 219 0.38 7.58 -7.12
N ILE A 220 1.51 7.67 -7.81
CA ILE A 220 2.65 8.47 -7.32
C ILE A 220 2.31 9.96 -7.19
N TYR A 221 1.39 10.45 -8.01
CA TYR A 221 0.97 11.86 -8.07
C TYR A 221 -0.25 12.18 -7.18
N THR A 222 -0.64 11.29 -6.27
CA THR A 222 -1.74 11.56 -5.33
C THR A 222 -1.47 12.83 -4.53
N PRO A 223 -2.37 13.84 -4.57
CA PRO A 223 -2.18 15.04 -3.78
C PRO A 223 -2.33 14.75 -2.28
N HIS A 224 -1.41 15.21 -1.47
CA HIS A 224 -1.44 14.99 -0.01
C HIS A 224 -2.65 15.65 0.70
N THR A 225 -3.46 16.41 -0.05
CA THR A 225 -4.73 16.97 0.42
C THR A 225 -5.93 16.07 0.19
N ALA A 226 -5.79 14.97 -0.57
CA ALA A 226 -6.88 14.01 -0.80
C ALA A 226 -7.34 13.38 0.52
N ARG A 227 -8.65 13.29 0.72
CA ARG A 227 -9.26 12.73 1.94
C ARG A 227 -10.52 11.95 1.60
N GLY A 228 -10.66 10.80 2.28
CA GLY A 228 -11.84 9.95 2.17
C GLY A 228 -11.69 8.84 1.15
N GLU A 229 -12.80 8.33 0.64
CA GLU A 229 -12.86 7.20 -0.26
C GLU A 229 -12.95 7.66 -1.71
N TYR A 230 -12.12 7.08 -2.58
CA TYR A 230 -12.08 7.34 -4.01
C TYR A 230 -12.11 6.04 -4.81
N HIS A 231 -12.79 6.03 -5.93
CA HIS A 231 -12.89 4.89 -6.82
C HIS A 231 -12.09 5.11 -8.11
N ILE A 232 -11.31 4.10 -8.47
CA ILE A 232 -10.52 4.05 -9.70
C ILE A 232 -11.13 3.00 -10.63
N THR A 233 -11.40 3.37 -11.88
CA THR A 233 -11.70 2.39 -12.93
C THR A 233 -10.44 2.12 -13.73
N ALA A 234 -9.95 0.89 -13.67
CA ALA A 234 -8.81 0.43 -14.44
C ALA A 234 -9.21 -0.79 -15.30
N GLY A 235 -8.78 -0.80 -16.54
CA GLY A 235 -8.90 -1.96 -17.40
C GLY A 235 -7.90 -3.06 -17.05
N LYS A 236 -7.85 -4.12 -17.86
CA LYS A 236 -6.82 -5.15 -17.76
C LYS A 236 -5.43 -4.48 -17.91
N LEU A 237 -4.57 -4.65 -16.93
CA LEU A 237 -3.19 -4.19 -17.01
C LEU A 237 -2.39 -5.20 -17.85
N ASN A 238 -1.56 -4.71 -18.74
CA ASN A 238 -0.60 -5.54 -19.47
C ASN A 238 0.55 -5.87 -18.51
N THR A 239 0.52 -7.08 -17.98
CA THR A 239 1.56 -7.64 -17.11
C THR A 239 2.59 -8.40 -17.94
#